data_8dd6b6a4845996d5e2debcac2d5544d3
#
_entry.id   8dd6b6a4845996d5e2debcac2d5544d3
#
_cell.length_a   1.000
_cell.length_b   1.000
_cell.length_c   1.000
_cell.angle_alpha   90.00
_cell.angle_beta   90.00
_cell.angle_gamma   90.00
#
_symmetry.space_group_name_H-M   'P 1'
#
loop_
_entity.id
_entity.type
_entity.pdbx_description
1 polymer ?
#
loop_
_entity_poly.entity_id
_entity_poly.type
_entity_poly.pdbx_seq_one_letter_code
_entity_poly.pdbx_strand_id
1 'polypeptide(L)'
;MVNAVVAGVTRGKQFKISPHTNGHGDNARNKVIPLVIHGDASFSGLGQNPEVMTLQTLFDYTTGGTIHVIINNQIGFTTLPRRARSSPHPSDVSKGFNTPIFHVNADDPEAIKNAMEIAIDYRQKFNTD
;
A
#
# COMPACT_ATOMS: atom_id res chain seq x y z
N MET A 1 -2.81 10.03 6.82
CA MET A 1 -3.77 9.56 7.88
C MET A 1 -4.85 8.61 7.37
N VAL A 2 -5.18 8.60 6.09
CA VAL A 2 -6.26 7.74 5.55
C VAL A 2 -5.91 6.24 5.50
N ASN A 3 -4.63 5.89 5.51
CA ASN A 3 -4.16 4.51 5.35
C ASN A 3 -4.80 3.54 6.37
N ALA A 4 -4.75 3.86 7.67
CA ALA A 4 -5.37 3.05 8.71
C ALA A 4 -6.90 2.97 8.56
N VAL A 5 -7.55 4.05 8.11
CA VAL A 5 -9.00 4.07 7.84
C VAL A 5 -9.35 3.13 6.70
N VAL A 6 -8.58 3.14 5.61
CA VAL A 6 -8.77 2.24 4.46
C VAL A 6 -8.61 0.78 4.90
N ALA A 7 -7.58 0.46 5.70
CA ALA A 7 -7.39 -0.88 6.24
C ALA A 7 -8.60 -1.34 7.08
N GLY A 8 -9.10 -0.49 7.99
CA GLY A 8 -10.27 -0.79 8.82
C GLY A 8 -11.56 -0.97 8.01
N VAL A 9 -11.81 -0.10 7.03
CA VAL A 9 -12.97 -0.21 6.11
C VAL A 9 -12.88 -1.49 5.28
N THR A 10 -11.69 -1.81 4.76
CA THR A 10 -11.46 -3.05 4.01
C THR A 10 -11.75 -4.26 4.87
N ARG A 11 -11.23 -4.29 6.08
CA ARG A 11 -11.46 -5.37 7.04
C ARG A 11 -12.95 -5.56 7.35
N GLY A 12 -13.66 -4.47 7.60
CA GLY A 12 -15.11 -4.51 7.83
C GLY A 12 -15.90 -5.04 6.64
N LYS A 13 -15.49 -4.73 5.39
CA LYS A 13 -16.10 -5.27 4.17
C LYS A 13 -15.78 -6.76 3.99
N GLN A 14 -14.55 -7.18 4.25
CA GLN A 14 -14.13 -8.58 4.21
C GLN A 14 -14.91 -9.42 5.23
N PHE A 15 -15.11 -8.90 6.44
CA PHE A 15 -15.91 -9.54 7.48
C PHE A 15 -17.34 -9.79 7.02
N LYS A 16 -17.98 -8.84 6.34
CA LYS A 16 -19.34 -9.01 5.80
C LYS A 16 -19.45 -10.11 4.75
N ILE A 17 -18.38 -10.34 3.96
CA ILE A 17 -18.33 -11.39 2.94
C ILE A 17 -18.14 -12.77 3.57
N SER A 18 -17.31 -12.88 4.59
CA SER A 18 -16.95 -14.15 5.24
C SER A 18 -16.94 -14.03 6.76
N PRO A 19 -18.13 -13.88 7.39
CA PRO A 19 -18.22 -13.68 8.85
C PRO A 19 -17.70 -14.87 9.64
N HIS A 20 -17.88 -16.10 9.14
CA HIS A 20 -17.44 -17.33 9.84
C HIS A 20 -15.91 -17.49 9.93
N THR A 21 -15.17 -16.80 9.07
CA THR A 21 -13.71 -16.77 9.08
C THR A 21 -13.15 -15.44 9.56
N ASN A 22 -13.98 -14.60 10.18
CA ASN A 22 -13.65 -13.23 10.56
C ASN A 22 -13.05 -12.41 9.39
N GLY A 23 -13.48 -12.71 8.15
CA GLY A 23 -12.97 -12.05 6.94
C GLY A 23 -11.57 -12.52 6.50
N HIS A 24 -11.01 -13.57 7.11
CA HIS A 24 -9.69 -14.11 6.73
C HIS A 24 -9.70 -15.08 5.56
N GLY A 25 -10.86 -15.49 5.09
CA GLY A 25 -10.95 -16.39 3.93
C GLY A 25 -10.45 -15.72 2.64
N ASP A 26 -9.76 -16.50 1.79
CA ASP A 26 -9.23 -16.02 0.51
C ASP A 26 -10.30 -15.38 -0.36
N ASN A 27 -11.53 -15.92 -0.34
CA ASN A 27 -12.66 -15.34 -1.05
C ASN A 27 -12.95 -13.88 -0.63
N ALA A 28 -12.86 -13.56 0.65
CA ALA A 28 -13.08 -12.18 1.13
C ALA A 28 -11.89 -11.27 0.79
N ARG A 29 -10.67 -11.74 0.98
CA ARG A 29 -9.44 -10.99 0.69
C ARG A 29 -9.30 -10.67 -0.80
N ASN A 30 -9.65 -11.60 -1.66
CA ASN A 30 -9.56 -11.42 -3.11
C ASN A 30 -10.67 -10.54 -3.68
N LYS A 31 -11.82 -10.44 -3.00
CA LYS A 31 -12.95 -9.59 -3.44
C LYS A 31 -12.85 -8.15 -2.96
N VAL A 32 -12.12 -7.89 -1.88
CA VAL A 32 -11.96 -6.54 -1.34
C VAL A 32 -10.49 -6.24 -1.15
N ILE A 33 -9.96 -5.43 -2.04
CA ILE A 33 -8.55 -5.04 -2.08
C ILE A 33 -8.43 -3.58 -1.64
N PRO A 34 -7.63 -3.26 -0.62
CA PRO A 34 -7.32 -1.88 -0.29
C PRO A 34 -6.33 -1.29 -1.31
N LEU A 35 -6.67 -0.11 -1.81
CA LEU A 35 -5.81 0.70 -2.67
C LEU A 35 -5.68 2.08 -2.05
N VAL A 36 -4.46 2.52 -1.81
CA VAL A 36 -4.18 3.83 -1.21
C VAL A 36 -3.24 4.64 -2.09
N ILE A 37 -3.67 5.84 -2.45
CA ILE A 37 -2.86 6.78 -3.23
C ILE A 37 -2.22 7.79 -2.28
N HIS A 38 -0.91 7.96 -2.38
CA HIS A 38 -0.11 8.84 -1.54
C HIS A 38 0.63 9.90 -2.35
N GLY A 39 0.80 11.08 -1.78
CA GLY A 39 1.89 11.97 -2.21
C GLY A 39 3.22 11.48 -1.63
N ASP A 40 4.31 11.73 -2.33
CA ASP A 40 5.66 11.24 -1.96
C ASP A 40 6.14 11.75 -0.60
N ALA A 41 5.95 13.03 -0.32
CA ALA A 41 6.36 13.62 0.96
C ALA A 41 5.55 13.05 2.13
N SER A 42 4.25 12.81 1.94
CA SER A 42 3.40 12.24 2.99
C SER A 42 3.68 10.75 3.22
N PHE A 43 4.03 10.00 2.17
CA PHE A 43 4.34 8.58 2.33
C PHE A 43 5.59 8.36 3.17
N SER A 44 6.69 9.04 2.86
CA SER A 44 7.95 8.90 3.58
C SER A 44 8.01 9.66 4.91
N GLY A 45 7.20 10.72 5.08
CA GLY A 45 7.29 11.62 6.21
C GLY A 45 6.27 11.40 7.33
N LEU A 46 5.28 10.51 7.14
CA LEU A 46 4.26 10.21 8.16
C LEU A 46 4.52 8.85 8.81
N GLY A 47 4.79 8.84 10.11
CA GLY A 47 5.05 7.63 10.90
C GLY A 47 3.93 6.59 10.84
N GLN A 48 2.71 6.98 10.56
CA GLN A 48 1.57 6.08 10.39
C GLN A 48 1.75 5.04 9.27
N ASN A 49 2.47 5.37 8.19
CA ASN A 49 2.66 4.41 7.10
C ASN A 49 3.49 3.19 7.55
N PRO A 50 4.70 3.33 8.13
CA PRO A 50 5.42 2.20 8.66
C PRO A 50 4.67 1.48 9.81
N GLU A 51 3.90 2.20 10.63
CA GLU A 51 3.06 1.56 11.66
C GLU A 51 2.02 0.62 11.04
N VAL A 52 1.29 1.06 10.01
CA VAL A 52 0.31 0.21 9.33
C VAL A 52 0.99 -0.95 8.59
N MET A 53 2.14 -0.70 7.94
CA MET A 53 2.90 -1.76 7.27
C MET A 53 3.41 -2.83 8.25
N THR A 54 3.70 -2.47 9.51
CA THR A 54 4.04 -3.44 10.56
C THR A 54 2.92 -4.46 10.79
N LEU A 55 1.66 -4.08 10.52
CA LEU A 55 0.49 -4.90 10.75
C LEU A 55 0.11 -5.79 9.54
N GLN A 56 0.75 -5.62 8.38
CA GLN A 56 0.33 -6.18 7.10
C GLN A 56 0.14 -7.71 7.11
N THR A 57 0.97 -8.44 7.84
CA THR A 57 0.95 -9.91 7.92
C THR A 57 0.44 -10.45 9.24
N LEU A 58 0.14 -9.59 10.22
CA LEU A 58 -0.37 -10.03 11.51
C LEU A 58 -1.80 -10.56 11.37
N PHE A 59 -2.05 -11.74 11.92
CA PHE A 59 -3.30 -12.48 11.73
C PHE A 59 -4.57 -11.65 12.00
N ASP A 60 -4.61 -10.92 13.10
CA ASP A 60 -5.80 -10.16 13.50
C ASP A 60 -5.96 -8.83 12.75
N TYR A 61 -4.92 -8.34 12.09
CA TYR A 61 -4.89 -7.02 11.44
C TYR A 61 -4.83 -7.09 9.92
N THR A 62 -4.27 -8.16 9.36
CA THR A 62 -4.06 -8.25 7.90
C THR A 62 -5.36 -8.15 7.11
N THR A 63 -5.31 -7.41 6.02
CA THR A 63 -6.36 -7.36 4.99
C THR A 63 -6.00 -8.20 3.77
N GLY A 64 -4.90 -8.96 3.84
CA GLY A 64 -4.32 -9.68 2.71
C GLY A 64 -3.53 -8.79 1.77
N GLY A 65 -2.94 -7.71 2.31
CA GLY A 65 -2.11 -6.77 1.60
C GLY A 65 -2.84 -5.56 1.03
N THR A 66 -2.13 -4.44 1.01
CA THR A 66 -2.56 -3.14 0.47
C THR A 66 -1.73 -2.79 -0.75
N ILE A 67 -2.34 -2.28 -1.80
CA ILE A 67 -1.62 -1.70 -2.93
C ILE A 67 -1.43 -0.20 -2.64
N HIS A 68 -0.18 0.21 -2.53
CA HIS A 68 0.20 1.60 -2.33
C HIS A 68 0.65 2.23 -3.65
N VAL A 69 -0.03 3.26 -4.10
CA VAL A 69 0.38 4.07 -5.26
C VAL A 69 0.99 5.37 -4.76
N ILE A 70 2.26 5.60 -5.04
CA ILE A 70 2.97 6.80 -4.62
C ILE A 70 3.16 7.71 -5.83
N ILE A 71 2.50 8.86 -5.81
CA ILE A 71 2.68 9.90 -6.84
C ILE A 71 3.91 10.71 -6.43
N ASN A 72 5.06 10.35 -7.04
CA ASN A 72 6.34 11.01 -6.77
C ASN A 72 6.50 12.28 -7.63
N ASN A 73 5.63 13.26 -7.39
CA ASN A 73 5.70 14.56 -8.04
C ASN A 73 6.72 15.50 -7.40
N GLN A 74 7.41 15.06 -6.36
CA GLN A 74 8.44 15.79 -5.63
C GLN A 74 7.95 17.09 -4.97
N ILE A 75 6.64 17.19 -4.73
CA ILE A 75 6.04 18.37 -4.06
C ILE A 75 5.88 18.05 -2.56
N GLY A 76 6.55 18.82 -1.73
CA GLY A 76 6.44 18.75 -0.27
C GLY A 76 6.31 20.15 0.33
N PHE A 77 5.18 20.85 0.10
CA PHE A 77 4.99 22.22 0.54
C PHE A 77 6.10 23.15 0.03
N THR A 78 6.83 23.78 0.96
CA THR A 78 7.96 24.68 0.70
C THR A 78 9.32 23.98 0.69
N THR A 79 9.35 22.63 0.81
CA THR A 79 10.57 21.86 0.87
C THR A 79 11.02 21.45 -0.53
N LEU A 80 12.24 21.79 -0.89
CA LEU A 80 12.85 21.38 -2.16
C LEU A 80 13.07 19.85 -2.17
N PRO A 81 12.93 19.16 -3.32
CA PRO A 81 13.07 17.71 -3.41
C PRO A 81 14.37 17.17 -2.79
N ARG A 82 15.49 17.82 -3.06
CA ARG A 82 16.81 17.45 -2.51
C ARG A 82 16.97 17.59 -1.00
N ARG A 83 15.99 18.23 -0.32
CA ARG A 83 15.98 18.43 1.13
C ARG A 83 14.82 17.69 1.80
N ALA A 84 14.00 16.95 1.02
CA ALA A 84 12.78 16.36 1.52
C ALA A 84 13.02 15.05 2.29
N ARG A 85 14.03 14.30 1.92
CA ARG A 85 14.34 12.99 2.52
C ARG A 85 15.79 12.60 2.29
N SER A 86 16.30 11.70 3.15
CA SER A 86 17.66 11.18 3.05
C SER A 86 17.80 10.06 2.01
N SER A 87 16.70 9.35 1.70
CA SER A 87 16.68 8.27 0.71
C SER A 87 16.34 8.80 -0.69
N PRO A 88 16.80 8.12 -1.76
CA PRO A 88 16.50 8.50 -3.14
C PRO A 88 14.99 8.49 -3.46
N HIS A 89 14.26 7.49 -2.97
CA HIS A 89 12.85 7.30 -3.27
C HIS A 89 11.95 7.36 -2.04
N PRO A 90 10.73 7.90 -2.14
CA PRO A 90 9.78 7.93 -1.02
C PRO A 90 9.38 6.52 -0.57
N SER A 91 9.39 5.54 -1.48
CA SER A 91 9.10 4.14 -1.22
C SER A 91 10.17 3.40 -0.42
N ASP A 92 11.35 3.99 -0.21
CA ASP A 92 12.45 3.30 0.48
C ASP A 92 12.11 2.92 1.94
N VAL A 93 11.16 3.61 2.56
CA VAL A 93 10.63 3.24 3.88
C VAL A 93 10.01 1.83 3.87
N SER A 94 9.47 1.38 2.73
CA SER A 94 8.83 0.07 2.59
C SER A 94 9.83 -1.09 2.51
N LYS A 95 11.10 -0.83 2.23
CA LYS A 95 12.14 -1.87 2.14
C LYS A 95 12.30 -2.66 3.44
N GLY A 96 12.07 -2.02 4.58
CA GLY A 96 12.13 -2.67 5.89
C GLY A 96 11.02 -3.70 6.14
N PHE A 97 10.00 -3.74 5.29
CA PHE A 97 8.82 -4.61 5.42
C PHE A 97 8.76 -5.70 4.35
N ASN A 98 9.83 -5.91 3.59
CA ASN A 98 9.91 -6.88 2.50
C ASN A 98 8.82 -6.70 1.42
N THR A 99 8.35 -5.49 1.24
CA THR A 99 7.32 -5.14 0.25
C THR A 99 7.98 -4.94 -1.12
N PRO A 100 7.50 -5.55 -2.20
CA PRO A 100 8.00 -5.29 -3.55
C PRO A 100 7.71 -3.84 -3.96
N ILE A 101 8.65 -3.23 -4.67
CA ILE A 101 8.56 -1.84 -5.10
C ILE A 101 8.74 -1.78 -6.61
N PHE A 102 7.79 -1.15 -7.29
CA PHE A 102 7.84 -0.87 -8.72
C PHE A 102 8.09 0.62 -8.95
N HIS A 103 9.09 0.93 -9.75
CA HIS A 103 9.32 2.30 -10.23
C HIS A 103 8.86 2.38 -11.67
N VAL A 104 7.86 3.21 -11.92
CA VAL A 104 7.19 3.30 -13.21
C VAL A 104 7.19 4.75 -13.69
N ASN A 105 7.46 4.96 -14.97
CA ASN A 105 7.32 6.27 -15.59
C ASN A 105 5.83 6.64 -15.69
N ALA A 106 5.44 7.76 -15.11
CA ALA A 106 4.04 8.23 -15.11
C ALA A 106 3.54 8.65 -16.51
N ASP A 107 4.43 8.92 -17.44
CA ASP A 107 4.10 9.27 -18.83
C ASP A 107 3.88 8.03 -19.72
N ASP A 108 4.00 6.82 -19.15
CA ASP A 108 3.78 5.54 -19.84
C ASP A 108 2.59 4.80 -19.23
N PRO A 109 1.37 4.99 -19.77
CA PRO A 109 0.16 4.34 -19.26
C PRO A 109 0.19 2.81 -19.36
N GLU A 110 0.86 2.27 -20.37
CA GLU A 110 0.98 0.81 -20.56
C GLU A 110 1.88 0.21 -19.49
N ALA A 111 3.01 0.84 -19.18
CA ALA A 111 3.87 0.42 -18.09
C ALA A 111 3.16 0.49 -16.73
N ILE A 112 2.35 1.54 -16.49
CA ILE A 112 1.55 1.67 -15.27
C ILE A 112 0.55 0.52 -15.16
N LYS A 113 -0.17 0.22 -16.26
CA LYS A 113 -1.12 -0.91 -16.30
C LYS A 113 -0.43 -2.23 -15.97
N ASN A 114 0.68 -2.53 -16.64
CA ASN A 114 1.42 -3.77 -16.46
C ASN A 114 1.95 -3.91 -15.02
N ALA A 115 2.49 -2.84 -14.44
CA ALA A 115 2.93 -2.84 -13.06
C ALA A 115 1.78 -3.07 -12.07
N MET A 116 0.61 -2.49 -12.33
CA MET A 116 -0.58 -2.69 -11.50
C MET A 116 -1.10 -4.13 -11.57
N GLU A 117 -1.10 -4.75 -12.76
CA GLU A 117 -1.48 -6.16 -12.93
C GLU A 117 -0.56 -7.07 -12.10
N ILE A 118 0.76 -6.85 -12.20
CA ILE A 118 1.74 -7.61 -11.40
C ILE A 118 1.53 -7.40 -9.89
N ALA A 119 1.27 -6.16 -9.47
CA ALA A 119 1.03 -5.84 -8.06
C ALA A 119 -0.23 -6.53 -7.52
N ILE A 120 -1.30 -6.58 -8.30
CA ILE A 120 -2.55 -7.27 -7.93
C ILE A 120 -2.29 -8.77 -7.82
N ASP A 121 -1.65 -9.38 -8.81
CA ASP A 121 -1.34 -10.81 -8.83
C ASP A 121 -0.43 -11.20 -7.66
N TYR A 122 0.60 -10.40 -7.40
CA TYR A 122 1.50 -10.59 -6.25
C TYR A 122 0.72 -10.55 -4.94
N ARG A 123 -0.06 -9.49 -4.74
CA ARG A 123 -0.88 -9.30 -3.53
C ARG A 123 -1.86 -10.47 -3.33
N GLN A 124 -2.54 -10.92 -4.37
CA GLN A 124 -3.50 -12.03 -4.28
C GLN A 124 -2.82 -13.37 -3.99
N LYS A 125 -1.61 -13.56 -4.52
CA LYS A 125 -0.85 -14.80 -4.33
C LYS A 125 -0.20 -14.89 -2.95
N PHE A 126 0.34 -13.77 -2.45
CA PHE A 126 1.14 -13.76 -1.23
C PHE A 126 0.43 -13.15 -0.01
N ASN A 127 -0.71 -12.48 -0.20
CA ASN A 127 -1.51 -11.82 0.86
C ASN A 127 -0.70 -10.82 1.69
N THR A 128 0.15 -10.02 1.05
CA THR A 128 1.00 -8.98 1.66
C THR A 128 0.97 -7.71 0.82
N ASP A 129 1.42 -6.59 1.40
CA ASP A 129 1.54 -5.30 0.71
C ASP A 129 2.53 -5.36 -0.44
#